data_ffa8218b07d17b5f85a1a1d20be3439b
#
_entry.id   ffa8218b07d17b5f85a1a1d20be3439b
#
_cell.length_a   1.000
_cell.length_b   1.000
_cell.length_c   1.000
_cell.angle_alpha   90.00
_cell.angle_beta   90.00
_cell.angle_gamma   90.00
#
_symmetry.space_group_name_H-M   'P 1'
#
loop_
_entity.id
_entity.type
_entity.pdbx_description
1 polymer ?
#
loop_
_entity_poly.entity_id
_entity_poly.type
_entity_poly.pdbx_seq_one_letter_code
_entity_poly.pdbx_strand_id
1 'polypeptide(L)'
;LIYCAISAFGQTGPMQGLPGYDPLMQAYSGIMSVTGNEGDAPVRVSVSLIDMGSGMWATMGILAALREVERTGQGMTVGASLLETGVGWMTVFVASHRATGTLPRKRGSAMAMTAPYELFQASDGWVFIAAGNDRLFVQVCKALDLEHLPADERFATNAQRVQHRTVLHVLIEERTRTLTAQE
;
A
#
# COMPACT_ATOMS: atom_id res chain seq x y z
N LEU A 1 -34.17 -12.74 -8.07
CA LEU A 1 -33.75 -11.41 -7.59
C LEU A 1 -32.39 -11.51 -6.94
N ILE A 2 -31.50 -10.54 -7.23
CA ILE A 2 -30.25 -10.36 -6.52
C ILE A 2 -30.41 -9.10 -5.65
N TYR A 3 -30.13 -9.25 -4.36
CA TYR A 3 -30.16 -8.15 -3.40
C TYR A 3 -28.73 -7.87 -2.95
N CYS A 4 -28.24 -6.64 -3.15
CA CYS A 4 -26.93 -6.22 -2.70
C CYS A 4 -27.04 -5.20 -1.58
N ALA A 5 -26.39 -5.49 -0.45
CA ALA A 5 -26.32 -4.59 0.71
C ALA A 5 -24.87 -4.16 0.96
N ILE A 6 -24.65 -2.85 1.03
CA ILE A 6 -23.38 -2.25 1.45
C ILE A 6 -23.61 -1.61 2.82
N SER A 7 -22.72 -1.89 3.78
CA SER A 7 -22.81 -1.36 5.14
C SER A 7 -21.42 -0.98 5.68
N ALA A 8 -21.38 -0.22 6.76
CA ALA A 8 -20.09 0.19 7.35
C ALA A 8 -19.33 -0.99 7.95
N PHE A 9 -19.98 -1.81 8.78
CA PHE A 9 -19.35 -2.88 9.57
C PHE A 9 -19.79 -4.29 9.22
N GLY A 10 -20.59 -4.48 8.18
CA GLY A 10 -21.14 -5.78 7.81
C GLY A 10 -22.52 -6.05 8.38
N GLN A 11 -23.08 -7.21 7.97
CA GLN A 11 -24.45 -7.66 8.34
C GLN A 11 -24.45 -8.43 9.67
N THR A 12 -23.29 -8.76 10.21
CA THR A 12 -23.11 -9.57 11.42
C THR A 12 -22.00 -9.00 12.28
N GLY A 13 -21.91 -9.44 13.54
CA GLY A 13 -20.86 -9.03 14.45
C GLY A 13 -21.27 -7.91 15.41
N PRO A 14 -20.38 -7.55 16.36
CA PRO A 14 -20.71 -6.64 17.47
C PRO A 14 -21.00 -5.21 17.03
N MET A 15 -20.55 -4.80 15.84
CA MET A 15 -20.74 -3.46 15.29
C MET A 15 -21.80 -3.41 14.18
N GLN A 16 -22.55 -4.49 14.00
CA GLN A 16 -23.67 -4.53 13.05
C GLN A 16 -24.62 -3.35 13.25
N GLY A 17 -25.02 -2.71 12.16
CA GLY A 17 -25.97 -1.59 12.16
C GLY A 17 -25.39 -0.23 12.60
N LEU A 18 -24.12 -0.18 13.04
CA LEU A 18 -23.49 1.10 13.30
C LEU A 18 -23.17 1.83 11.99
N PRO A 19 -23.35 3.16 11.96
CA PRO A 19 -22.98 3.98 10.80
C PRO A 19 -21.46 4.12 10.69
N GLY A 20 -20.98 4.39 9.49
CA GLY A 20 -19.58 4.68 9.22
C GLY A 20 -19.39 5.26 7.83
N TYR A 21 -18.31 6.00 7.67
CA TYR A 21 -17.89 6.63 6.43
C TYR A 21 -16.43 6.27 6.15
N ASP A 22 -16.00 6.46 4.92
CA ASP A 22 -14.64 6.16 4.48
C ASP A 22 -13.53 6.60 5.46
N PRO A 23 -13.45 7.87 5.94
CA PRO A 23 -12.39 8.28 6.84
C PRO A 23 -12.40 7.54 8.19
N LEU A 24 -13.58 7.23 8.71
CA LEU A 24 -13.72 6.46 9.94
C LEU A 24 -13.21 5.02 9.72
N MET A 25 -13.53 4.44 8.58
CA MET A 25 -13.10 3.08 8.24
C MET A 25 -11.59 3.02 7.94
N GLN A 26 -10.99 4.06 7.38
CA GLN A 26 -9.54 4.17 7.25
C GLN A 26 -8.84 4.16 8.62
N ALA A 27 -9.44 4.81 9.63
CA ALA A 27 -8.93 4.75 11.00
C ALA A 27 -9.10 3.35 11.59
N TYR A 28 -10.31 2.79 11.52
CA TYR A 28 -10.65 1.48 12.09
C TYR A 28 -9.86 0.31 11.49
N SER A 29 -9.67 0.31 10.17
CA SER A 29 -8.92 -0.73 9.47
C SER A 29 -7.39 -0.63 9.66
N GLY A 30 -6.90 0.48 10.20
CA GLY A 30 -5.47 0.71 10.43
C GLY A 30 -4.73 1.38 9.27
N ILE A 31 -5.38 1.75 8.17
CA ILE A 31 -4.75 2.44 7.02
C ILE A 31 -4.02 3.70 7.48
N MET A 32 -4.62 4.49 8.38
CA MET A 32 -4.00 5.71 8.90
C MET A 32 -2.74 5.44 9.74
N SER A 33 -2.57 4.23 10.29
CA SER A 33 -1.41 3.87 11.09
C SER A 33 -0.16 3.60 10.26
N VAL A 34 -0.33 3.35 8.96
CA VAL A 34 0.77 3.05 8.01
C VAL A 34 0.93 4.15 6.94
N THR A 35 0.03 5.13 6.90
CA THR A 35 0.04 6.25 5.93
C THR A 35 0.71 7.47 6.53
N GLY A 36 1.59 8.14 5.77
CA GLY A 36 2.37 9.32 6.21
C GLY A 36 3.80 8.99 6.61
N ASN A 37 4.52 9.98 7.15
CA ASN A 37 5.90 9.83 7.58
C ASN A 37 5.98 9.36 9.04
N GLU A 38 7.10 8.75 9.41
CA GLU A 38 7.36 8.34 10.78
C GLU A 38 7.36 9.56 11.71
N GLY A 39 6.64 9.45 12.84
CA GLY A 39 6.46 10.56 13.78
C GLY A 39 5.27 11.48 13.50
N ASP A 40 4.71 11.46 12.29
CA ASP A 40 3.53 12.27 11.97
C ASP A 40 2.26 11.75 12.66
N ALA A 41 1.30 12.65 12.90
CA ALA A 41 -0.05 12.29 13.32
C ALA A 41 -0.69 11.31 12.31
N PRO A 42 -1.69 10.50 12.70
CA PRO A 42 -2.46 9.69 11.75
C PRO A 42 -3.06 10.57 10.64
N VAL A 43 -2.86 10.14 9.40
CA VAL A 43 -3.37 10.87 8.23
C VAL A 43 -4.11 9.91 7.31
N ARG A 44 -5.25 10.36 6.79
CA ARG A 44 -6.02 9.59 5.82
C ARG A 44 -5.46 9.72 4.40
N VAL A 45 -5.71 8.72 3.58
CA VAL A 45 -5.62 8.87 2.13
C VAL A 45 -6.77 9.77 1.67
N SER A 46 -6.48 10.80 0.87
CA SER A 46 -7.47 11.84 0.52
C SER A 46 -8.64 11.33 -0.32
N VAL A 47 -8.38 10.36 -1.20
CA VAL A 47 -9.43 9.72 -1.99
C VAL A 47 -10.26 8.75 -1.12
N SER A 48 -11.55 8.61 -1.41
CA SER A 48 -12.45 7.67 -0.71
C SER A 48 -12.20 6.23 -1.18
N LEU A 49 -11.00 5.72 -0.89
CA LEU A 49 -10.55 4.42 -1.40
C LEU A 49 -11.36 3.24 -0.85
N ILE A 50 -11.90 3.37 0.36
CA ILE A 50 -12.73 2.33 0.97
C ILE A 50 -14.12 2.31 0.35
N ASP A 51 -14.75 3.49 0.15
CA ASP A 51 -16.05 3.58 -0.51
C ASP A 51 -15.98 3.03 -1.93
N MET A 52 -14.99 3.48 -2.71
CA MET A 52 -14.77 3.01 -4.08
C MET A 52 -14.47 1.50 -4.11
N GLY A 53 -13.61 1.02 -3.25
CA GLY A 53 -13.27 -0.41 -3.14
C GLY A 53 -14.49 -1.25 -2.77
N SER A 54 -15.34 -0.78 -1.85
CA SER A 54 -16.57 -1.49 -1.48
C SER A 54 -17.56 -1.58 -2.63
N GLY A 55 -17.68 -0.51 -3.43
CA GLY A 55 -18.47 -0.53 -4.66
C GLY A 55 -17.92 -1.54 -5.69
N MET A 56 -16.60 -1.65 -5.82
CA MET A 56 -15.95 -2.65 -6.69
C MET A 56 -16.24 -4.08 -6.21
N TRP A 57 -16.09 -4.37 -4.91
CA TRP A 57 -16.39 -5.68 -4.34
C TRP A 57 -17.87 -6.05 -4.51
N ALA A 58 -18.78 -5.09 -4.24
CA ALA A 58 -20.21 -5.28 -4.46
C ALA A 58 -20.52 -5.62 -5.93
N THR A 59 -19.90 -4.90 -6.87
CA THR A 59 -20.09 -5.14 -8.30
C THR A 59 -19.59 -6.53 -8.70
N MET A 60 -18.41 -6.95 -8.24
CA MET A 60 -17.89 -8.30 -8.49
C MET A 60 -18.79 -9.37 -7.90
N GLY A 61 -19.31 -9.14 -6.69
CA GLY A 61 -20.29 -10.03 -6.05
C GLY A 61 -21.59 -10.16 -6.85
N ILE A 62 -22.13 -9.04 -7.37
CA ILE A 62 -23.32 -9.04 -8.22
C ILE A 62 -23.09 -9.82 -9.53
N LEU A 63 -21.93 -9.62 -10.17
CA LEU A 63 -21.59 -10.35 -11.40
C LEU A 63 -21.49 -11.86 -11.16
N ALA A 64 -20.88 -12.27 -10.05
CA ALA A 64 -20.84 -13.67 -9.64
C ALA A 64 -22.25 -14.23 -9.35
N ALA A 65 -23.07 -13.44 -8.66
CA ALA A 65 -24.45 -13.79 -8.34
C ALA A 65 -25.32 -13.94 -9.61
N LEU A 66 -25.14 -13.06 -10.61
CA LEU A 66 -25.84 -13.15 -11.90
C LEU A 66 -25.57 -14.50 -12.57
N ARG A 67 -24.28 -14.89 -12.64
CA ARG A 67 -23.91 -16.19 -13.21
C ARG A 67 -24.55 -17.37 -12.47
N GLU A 68 -24.61 -17.28 -11.15
CA GLU A 68 -25.22 -18.35 -10.34
C GLU A 68 -26.75 -18.39 -10.52
N VAL A 69 -27.38 -17.23 -10.61
CA VAL A 69 -28.83 -17.14 -10.89
C VAL A 69 -29.17 -17.70 -12.28
N GLU A 70 -28.36 -17.44 -13.30
CA GLU A 70 -28.52 -18.03 -14.64
C GLU A 70 -28.45 -19.56 -14.60
N ARG A 71 -27.56 -20.13 -13.77
CA ARG A 71 -27.35 -21.58 -13.62
C ARG A 71 -28.47 -22.25 -12.81
N THR A 72 -28.97 -21.60 -11.75
CA THR A 72 -29.85 -22.23 -10.75
C THR A 72 -31.28 -21.73 -10.77
N GLY A 73 -31.54 -20.57 -11.37
CA GLY A 73 -32.82 -19.86 -11.29
C GLY A 73 -33.10 -19.23 -9.91
N GLN A 74 -32.22 -19.40 -8.91
CA GLN A 74 -32.42 -18.94 -7.55
C GLN A 74 -31.75 -17.58 -7.31
N GLY A 75 -32.50 -16.65 -6.72
CA GLY A 75 -31.96 -15.36 -6.26
C GLY A 75 -31.00 -15.52 -5.09
N MET A 76 -30.16 -14.49 -4.85
CA MET A 76 -29.21 -14.52 -3.74
C MET A 76 -28.93 -13.12 -3.20
N THR A 77 -28.33 -13.07 -2.01
CA THR A 77 -27.88 -11.83 -1.38
C THR A 77 -26.36 -11.70 -1.52
N VAL A 78 -25.92 -10.49 -1.88
CA VAL A 78 -24.51 -10.08 -1.91
C VAL A 78 -24.32 -9.06 -0.79
N GLY A 79 -23.30 -9.25 0.03
CA GLY A 79 -22.91 -8.31 1.07
C GLY A 79 -21.52 -7.75 0.80
N ALA A 80 -21.33 -6.45 1.07
CA ALA A 80 -20.03 -5.81 1.16
C ALA A 80 -19.99 -4.88 2.37
N SER A 81 -18.82 -4.71 2.99
CA SER A 81 -18.68 -3.73 4.05
C SER A 81 -17.44 -2.86 3.87
N LEU A 82 -17.54 -1.64 4.34
CA LEU A 82 -16.44 -0.68 4.31
C LEU A 82 -15.27 -1.18 5.17
N LEU A 83 -15.56 -1.73 6.35
CA LEU A 83 -14.52 -2.26 7.23
C LEU A 83 -13.78 -3.45 6.61
N GLU A 84 -14.49 -4.41 6.04
CA GLU A 84 -13.86 -5.56 5.37
C GLU A 84 -13.01 -5.13 4.18
N THR A 85 -13.47 -4.14 3.42
CA THR A 85 -12.68 -3.51 2.36
C THR A 85 -11.39 -2.92 2.89
N GLY A 86 -11.47 -2.12 3.96
CA GLY A 86 -10.30 -1.52 4.60
C GLY A 86 -9.31 -2.55 5.15
N VAL A 87 -9.81 -3.59 5.81
CA VAL A 87 -8.98 -4.72 6.29
C VAL A 87 -8.36 -5.49 5.12
N GLY A 88 -9.11 -5.66 4.02
CA GLY A 88 -8.60 -6.27 2.79
C GLY A 88 -7.40 -5.53 2.21
N TRP A 89 -7.41 -4.20 2.21
CA TRP A 89 -6.24 -3.39 1.81
C TRP A 89 -5.05 -3.54 2.75
N MET A 90 -5.27 -3.89 4.02
CA MET A 90 -4.21 -4.10 5.01
C MET A 90 -3.63 -5.52 5.02
N THR A 91 -4.03 -6.41 4.11
CA THR A 91 -3.67 -7.84 4.11
C THR A 91 -2.15 -8.07 4.18
N VAL A 92 -1.35 -7.33 3.41
CA VAL A 92 0.12 -7.46 3.39
C VAL A 92 0.73 -7.07 4.75
N PHE A 93 0.23 -6.00 5.37
CA PHE A 93 0.70 -5.54 6.68
C PHE A 93 0.33 -6.54 7.78
N VAL A 94 -0.89 -7.09 7.75
CA VAL A 94 -1.34 -8.13 8.68
C VAL A 94 -0.51 -9.40 8.53
N ALA A 95 -0.28 -9.85 7.29
CA ALA A 95 0.55 -11.03 7.01
C ALA A 95 1.99 -10.84 7.49
N SER A 96 2.59 -9.67 7.23
CA SER A 96 3.94 -9.33 7.69
C SER A 96 4.02 -9.32 9.21
N HIS A 97 3.07 -8.70 9.89
CA HIS A 97 3.03 -8.69 11.36
C HIS A 97 2.91 -10.11 11.93
N ARG A 98 2.05 -10.95 11.37
CA ARG A 98 1.92 -12.35 11.82
C ARG A 98 3.20 -13.17 11.62
N ALA A 99 3.95 -12.90 10.55
CA ALA A 99 5.19 -13.60 10.26
C ALA A 99 6.37 -13.14 11.13
N THR A 100 6.42 -11.85 11.49
CA THR A 100 7.59 -11.25 12.12
C THR A 100 7.37 -10.79 13.57
N GLY A 101 6.13 -10.69 14.03
CA GLY A 101 5.77 -10.08 15.32
C GLY A 101 5.95 -8.54 15.35
N THR A 102 6.45 -7.95 14.27
CA THR A 102 6.76 -6.51 14.22
C THR A 102 5.55 -5.71 13.74
N LEU A 103 5.18 -4.66 14.47
CA LEU A 103 4.10 -3.77 14.04
C LEU A 103 4.54 -2.97 12.79
N PRO A 104 3.65 -2.84 11.80
CA PRO A 104 3.88 -1.95 10.67
C PRO A 104 4.11 -0.51 11.11
N ARG A 105 4.94 0.22 10.37
CA ARG A 105 5.25 1.63 10.62
C ARG A 105 4.96 2.48 9.40
N LYS A 106 4.72 3.76 9.61
CA LYS A 106 4.73 4.77 8.57
C LYS A 106 6.13 4.87 7.96
N ARG A 107 6.21 5.02 6.66
CA ARG A 107 7.48 5.08 5.91
C ARG A 107 7.50 6.16 4.84
N GLY A 108 6.57 7.10 4.89
CA GLY A 108 6.41 8.09 3.80
C GLY A 108 6.08 7.38 2.49
N SER A 109 6.87 7.64 1.48
CA SER A 109 6.77 7.01 0.16
C SER A 109 7.46 5.64 0.06
N ALA A 110 8.21 5.24 1.10
CA ALA A 110 9.09 4.08 1.01
C ALA A 110 8.34 2.74 1.14
N MET A 111 8.63 1.81 0.24
CA MET A 111 8.14 0.44 0.34
C MET A 111 8.90 -0.34 1.42
N ALA A 112 8.19 -1.07 2.29
CA ALA A 112 8.81 -1.75 3.42
C ALA A 112 9.84 -2.83 3.03
N MET A 113 9.55 -3.60 1.97
CA MET A 113 10.28 -4.82 1.60
C MET A 113 11.31 -4.64 0.48
N THR A 114 11.44 -3.43 -0.06
CA THR A 114 12.32 -3.16 -1.21
C THR A 114 13.03 -1.82 -1.05
N ALA A 115 14.29 -1.76 -1.43
CA ALA A 115 15.10 -0.53 -1.44
C ALA A 115 16.11 -0.52 -2.61
N PRO A 116 16.29 0.63 -3.30
CA PRO A 116 15.48 1.85 -3.18
C PRO A 116 14.10 1.67 -3.84
N TYR A 117 13.05 2.11 -3.16
CA TYR A 117 11.68 2.14 -3.69
C TYR A 117 10.91 3.24 -2.96
N GLU A 118 11.19 4.50 -3.33
CA GLU A 118 10.71 5.68 -2.62
C GLU A 118 11.00 6.97 -3.40
N LEU A 119 10.49 8.10 -2.89
CA LEU A 119 10.79 9.44 -3.40
C LEU A 119 12.17 9.92 -2.96
N PHE A 120 12.86 10.60 -3.87
CA PHE A 120 14.10 11.31 -3.65
C PHE A 120 13.95 12.75 -4.12
N GLN A 121 14.59 13.68 -3.42
CA GLN A 121 14.58 15.08 -3.83
C GLN A 121 15.55 15.28 -5.01
N ALA A 122 15.06 15.92 -6.07
CA ALA A 122 15.83 16.43 -7.19
C ALA A 122 16.07 17.93 -7.01
N SER A 123 16.86 18.56 -7.89
CA SER A 123 17.15 20.00 -7.82
C SER A 123 15.92 20.89 -8.04
N ASP A 124 14.93 20.40 -8.78
CA ASP A 124 13.72 21.12 -9.20
C ASP A 124 12.41 20.47 -8.73
N GLY A 125 12.48 19.37 -7.95
CA GLY A 125 11.28 18.66 -7.51
C GLY A 125 11.58 17.32 -6.87
N TRP A 126 10.77 16.31 -7.19
CA TRP A 126 10.86 14.96 -6.64
C TRP A 126 10.87 13.92 -7.75
N VAL A 127 11.69 12.88 -7.58
CA VAL A 127 11.72 11.70 -8.47
C VAL A 127 11.40 10.45 -7.65
N PHE A 128 10.55 9.56 -8.20
CA PHE A 128 10.29 8.27 -7.59
C PHE A 128 11.19 7.21 -8.21
N ILE A 129 12.07 6.61 -7.42
CA ILE A 129 12.95 5.51 -7.86
C ILE A 129 12.39 4.20 -7.35
N ALA A 130 12.11 3.26 -8.27
CA ALA A 130 11.53 1.96 -7.99
C ALA A 130 12.44 0.82 -8.50
N ALA A 131 13.49 0.50 -7.76
CA ALA A 131 14.38 -0.61 -8.08
C ALA A 131 13.90 -1.92 -7.43
N GLY A 132 12.90 -2.57 -8.01
CA GLY A 132 12.23 -3.75 -7.47
C GLY A 132 13.09 -5.03 -7.42
N ASN A 133 14.30 -5.04 -7.99
CA ASN A 133 15.24 -6.16 -7.96
C ASN A 133 16.68 -5.68 -8.12
N ASP A 134 17.66 -6.59 -7.93
CA ASP A 134 19.09 -6.25 -7.94
C ASP A 134 19.54 -5.75 -9.32
N ARG A 135 19.00 -6.28 -10.43
CA ARG A 135 19.32 -5.80 -11.76
C ARG A 135 18.88 -4.34 -11.98
N LEU A 136 17.70 -3.98 -11.51
CA LEU A 136 17.21 -2.60 -11.59
C LEU A 136 18.01 -1.67 -10.68
N PHE A 137 18.45 -2.14 -9.51
CA PHE A 137 19.32 -1.38 -8.64
C PHE A 137 20.65 -1.03 -9.33
N VAL A 138 21.28 -2.00 -10.01
CA VAL A 138 22.50 -1.74 -10.80
C VAL A 138 22.25 -0.69 -11.89
N GLN A 139 21.09 -0.72 -12.57
CA GLN A 139 20.75 0.29 -13.59
C GLN A 139 20.55 1.69 -12.97
N VAL A 140 19.88 1.78 -11.83
CA VAL A 140 19.75 3.05 -11.08
C VAL A 140 21.13 3.58 -10.69
N CYS A 141 21.99 2.75 -10.12
CA CYS A 141 23.35 3.16 -9.75
C CYS A 141 24.16 3.66 -10.96
N LYS A 142 24.02 3.00 -12.10
CA LYS A 142 24.68 3.43 -13.34
C LYS A 142 24.14 4.77 -13.86
N ALA A 143 22.82 4.98 -13.80
CA ALA A 143 22.21 6.23 -14.23
C ALA A 143 22.58 7.42 -13.34
N LEU A 144 22.90 7.15 -12.07
CA LEU A 144 23.25 8.16 -11.08
C LEU A 144 24.77 8.30 -10.84
N ASP A 145 25.65 7.68 -11.64
CA ASP A 145 27.11 7.66 -11.44
C ASP A 145 27.51 7.09 -10.07
N LEU A 146 26.77 6.06 -9.58
CA LEU A 146 26.97 5.41 -8.28
C LEU A 146 27.33 3.92 -8.44
N GLU A 147 28.07 3.54 -9.51
CA GLU A 147 28.36 2.15 -9.89
C GLU A 147 29.15 1.38 -8.83
N HIS A 148 29.71 2.06 -7.85
CA HIS A 148 30.40 1.43 -6.72
C HIS A 148 29.44 0.82 -5.69
N LEU A 149 28.20 1.29 -5.60
CA LEU A 149 27.23 0.83 -4.59
C LEU A 149 26.85 -0.65 -4.70
N PRO A 150 26.62 -1.23 -5.89
CA PRO A 150 26.31 -2.66 -6.00
C PRO A 150 27.43 -3.59 -5.51
N ALA A 151 28.69 -3.13 -5.46
CA ALA A 151 29.82 -3.88 -4.95
C ALA A 151 30.01 -3.73 -3.43
N ASP A 152 29.33 -2.80 -2.79
CA ASP A 152 29.35 -2.62 -1.35
C ASP A 152 28.46 -3.69 -0.68
N GLU A 153 29.02 -4.44 0.27
CA GLU A 153 28.32 -5.51 0.99
C GLU A 153 26.99 -5.06 1.62
N ARG A 154 26.89 -3.78 2.02
CA ARG A 154 25.68 -3.19 2.59
C ARG A 154 24.54 -3.10 1.58
N PHE A 155 24.83 -3.14 0.28
CA PHE A 155 23.84 -2.89 -0.78
C PHE A 155 23.76 -3.99 -1.85
N ALA A 156 24.58 -5.03 -1.75
CA ALA A 156 24.71 -6.09 -2.74
C ALA A 156 23.38 -6.87 -2.99
N THR A 157 22.56 -7.03 -1.95
CA THR A 157 21.25 -7.69 -2.06
C THR A 157 20.12 -6.78 -1.58
N ASN A 158 18.89 -7.04 -2.04
CA ASN A 158 17.74 -6.28 -1.56
C ASN A 158 17.58 -6.33 -0.03
N ALA A 159 17.83 -7.47 0.60
CA ALA A 159 17.74 -7.60 2.06
C ALA A 159 18.74 -6.66 2.77
N GLN A 160 19.97 -6.59 2.30
CA GLN A 160 21.00 -5.68 2.82
C GLN A 160 20.63 -4.21 2.56
N ARG A 161 20.12 -3.87 1.38
CA ARG A 161 19.63 -2.52 1.08
C ARG A 161 18.47 -2.08 1.99
N VAL A 162 17.53 -2.97 2.25
CA VAL A 162 16.42 -2.70 3.18
C VAL A 162 16.95 -2.47 4.60
N GLN A 163 17.94 -3.25 5.04
CA GLN A 163 18.56 -3.09 6.35
C GLN A 163 19.34 -1.76 6.47
N HIS A 164 20.00 -1.35 5.42
CA HIS A 164 20.83 -0.14 5.36
C HIS A 164 20.14 1.02 4.60
N ARG A 165 18.79 0.99 4.54
CA ARG A 165 17.98 1.93 3.74
C ARG A 165 18.34 3.39 3.99
N THR A 166 18.47 3.80 5.24
CA THR A 166 18.75 5.20 5.59
C THR A 166 20.06 5.70 4.98
N VAL A 167 21.10 4.87 5.03
CA VAL A 167 22.39 5.21 4.42
C VAL A 167 22.27 5.25 2.90
N LEU A 168 21.60 4.24 2.32
CA LEU A 168 21.39 4.18 0.88
C LEU A 168 20.58 5.37 0.36
N HIS A 169 19.53 5.78 1.10
CA HIS A 169 18.72 6.94 0.76
C HIS A 169 19.58 8.21 0.67
N VAL A 170 20.41 8.48 1.69
CA VAL A 170 21.28 9.67 1.70
C VAL A 170 22.21 9.67 0.49
N LEU A 171 22.88 8.56 0.19
CA LEU A 171 23.81 8.47 -0.94
C LEU A 171 23.13 8.70 -2.30
N ILE A 172 21.94 8.17 -2.47
CA ILE A 172 21.15 8.40 -3.69
C ILE A 172 20.66 9.84 -3.75
N GLU A 173 20.15 10.38 -2.65
CA GLU A 173 19.59 11.72 -2.60
C GLU A 173 20.66 12.81 -2.80
N GLU A 174 21.88 12.64 -2.29
CA GLU A 174 23.01 13.52 -2.57
C GLU A 174 23.24 13.67 -4.09
N ARG A 175 23.06 12.58 -4.84
CA ARG A 175 23.23 12.62 -6.29
C ARG A 175 22.00 13.17 -7.02
N THR A 176 20.76 12.75 -6.65
CA THR A 176 19.55 13.24 -7.32
C THR A 176 19.35 14.74 -7.10
N ARG A 177 19.77 15.30 -5.97
CA ARG A 177 19.73 16.75 -5.70
C ARG A 177 20.58 17.58 -6.68
N THR A 178 21.55 16.99 -7.37
CA THR A 178 22.38 17.66 -8.40
C THR A 178 21.79 17.57 -9.80
N LEU A 179 20.70 16.80 -9.97
CA LEU A 179 20.04 16.55 -11.24
C LEU A 179 18.62 17.14 -11.21
N THR A 180 18.07 17.46 -12.36
CA THR A 180 16.63 17.75 -12.48
C THR A 180 15.82 16.45 -12.47
N ALA A 181 14.52 16.53 -12.17
CA ALA A 181 13.65 15.35 -12.19
C ALA A 181 13.49 14.72 -13.58
N GLN A 182 13.87 15.45 -14.64
CA GLN A 182 13.82 14.99 -16.03
C GLN A 182 15.12 14.27 -16.45
N GLU A 183 16.25 14.64 -15.92
CA GLU A 183 17.55 13.96 -16.14
C GLU A 183 17.56 12.60 -15.46
#